data_f5e3bd2421c672834091129264d3d820
#
_entry.id   f5e3bd2421c672834091129264d3d820
#
_cell.length_a   1.000
_cell.length_b   1.000
_cell.length_c   1.000
_cell.angle_alpha   90.00
_cell.angle_beta   90.00
_cell.angle_gamma   90.00
#
_symmetry.space_group_name_H-M   'P 1'
#
loop_
_entity.id
_entity.type
_entity.pdbx_description
1 polymer ?
#
loop_
_entity_poly.entity_id
_entity_poly.type
_entity_poly.pdbx_seq_one_letter_code
_entity_poly.pdbx_strand_id
1 'polypeptide(L)'
;MDQFACRLLGEIRYPEDYAFERVAAIEAETGPALEEALAALGVSRLEVAPGPESLRFEVFCDACSPEEGAAVCEALMPLAGDGPLGRLVVLRSAEEPMSVFYFCGENLDEVTVEQPSCGIIDTDGTDAES
;
A
#
# COMPACT_ATOMS: atom_id res chain seq x y z
N MET A 1 9.13 -15.17 -17.16
CA MET A 1 9.06 -13.77 -17.42
C MET A 1 8.18 -13.05 -16.43
N ASP A 2 8.66 -11.99 -15.94
CA ASP A 2 7.93 -11.25 -14.97
C ASP A 2 6.94 -10.31 -15.62
N GLN A 3 5.71 -10.37 -15.21
CA GLN A 3 4.68 -9.53 -15.75
C GLN A 3 4.53 -8.22 -15.05
N PHE A 4 5.08 -8.10 -13.85
CA PHE A 4 4.81 -6.94 -13.01
C PHE A 4 6.11 -6.33 -12.56
N ALA A 5 6.29 -5.06 -12.86
CA ALA A 5 7.44 -4.33 -12.37
C ALA A 5 7.19 -3.76 -10.99
N CYS A 6 5.93 -3.66 -10.57
CA CYS A 6 5.59 -3.03 -9.32
C CYS A 6 4.31 -3.65 -8.73
N ARG A 7 4.27 -3.74 -7.42
CA ARG A 7 3.12 -4.30 -6.72
C ARG A 7 2.83 -3.42 -5.51
N LEU A 8 1.57 -3.05 -5.36
CA LEU A 8 1.13 -2.24 -4.24
C LEU A 8 0.23 -3.06 -3.35
N LEU A 9 0.49 -3.01 -2.04
CA LEU A 9 -0.31 -3.70 -1.04
C LEU A 9 -0.84 -2.65 -0.08
N GLY A 10 -2.15 -2.48 -0.06
CA GLY A 10 -2.75 -1.46 0.77
C GLY A 10 -3.71 -2.03 1.80
N GLU A 11 -3.85 -1.31 2.88
CA GLU A 11 -4.78 -1.68 3.93
C GLU A 11 -5.30 -0.43 4.61
N ILE A 12 -6.62 -0.38 4.83
CA ILE A 12 -7.24 0.64 5.65
C ILE A 12 -7.87 -0.08 6.83
N ARG A 13 -7.36 0.17 8.03
CA ARG A 13 -7.80 -0.53 9.23
C ARG A 13 -8.78 0.35 9.99
N TYR A 14 -9.93 -0.20 10.31
CA TYR A 14 -10.99 0.55 10.97
C TYR A 14 -10.86 0.46 12.49
N PRO A 15 -11.20 1.54 13.21
CA PRO A 15 -11.31 1.45 14.67
C PRO A 15 -12.38 0.46 15.07
N GLU A 16 -12.24 -0.13 16.26
CA GLU A 16 -13.17 -1.14 16.73
C GLU A 16 -14.61 -0.66 16.81
N ASP A 17 -14.78 0.60 17.13
CA ASP A 17 -16.11 1.14 17.35
C ASP A 17 -16.69 1.86 16.14
N TYR A 18 -16.09 1.62 14.97
CA TYR A 18 -16.56 2.26 13.73
C TYR A 18 -17.94 1.71 13.36
N ALA A 19 -18.83 2.62 13.01
CA ALA A 19 -20.18 2.23 12.62
C ALA A 19 -20.16 1.46 11.30
N PHE A 20 -21.05 0.48 11.19
CA PHE A 20 -21.14 -0.33 9.99
C PHE A 20 -21.40 0.52 8.74
N GLU A 21 -22.25 1.52 8.86
CA GLU A 21 -22.55 2.38 7.71
C GLU A 21 -21.33 3.13 7.24
N ARG A 22 -20.46 3.52 8.18
CA ARG A 22 -19.25 4.25 7.83
C ARG A 22 -18.29 3.33 7.08
N VAL A 23 -18.15 2.10 7.57
CA VAL A 23 -17.30 1.12 6.90
C VAL A 23 -17.82 0.84 5.48
N ALA A 24 -19.13 0.66 5.34
CA ALA A 24 -19.72 0.40 4.03
C ALA A 24 -19.50 1.56 3.07
N ALA A 25 -19.57 2.79 3.56
CA ALA A 25 -19.34 3.96 2.72
C ALA A 25 -17.89 3.99 2.22
N ILE A 26 -16.94 3.70 3.10
CA ILE A 26 -15.54 3.68 2.70
C ILE A 26 -15.31 2.60 1.66
N GLU A 27 -15.87 1.41 1.87
CA GLU A 27 -15.72 0.33 0.92
C GLU A 27 -16.29 0.69 -0.44
N ALA A 28 -17.45 1.35 -0.46
CA ALA A 28 -18.10 1.69 -1.71
C ALA A 28 -17.30 2.71 -2.51
N GLU A 29 -16.58 3.60 -1.84
CA GLU A 29 -15.88 4.68 -2.52
C GLU A 29 -14.44 4.36 -2.86
N THR A 30 -13.86 3.37 -2.18
CA THR A 30 -12.44 3.09 -2.34
C THR A 30 -12.11 2.54 -3.72
N GLY A 31 -12.94 1.62 -4.24
CA GLY A 31 -12.67 1.04 -5.55
C GLY A 31 -12.56 2.07 -6.65
N PRO A 32 -13.59 2.92 -6.84
CA PRO A 32 -13.50 3.95 -7.86
C PRO A 32 -12.36 4.94 -7.64
N ALA A 33 -12.09 5.29 -6.38
CA ALA A 33 -10.99 6.21 -6.09
C ALA A 33 -9.65 5.60 -6.47
N LEU A 34 -9.48 4.31 -6.19
CA LEU A 34 -8.25 3.61 -6.58
C LEU A 34 -8.11 3.56 -8.09
N GLU A 35 -9.17 3.24 -8.79
CA GLU A 35 -9.12 3.18 -10.25
C GLU A 35 -8.67 4.50 -10.83
N GLU A 36 -9.21 5.60 -10.30
CA GLU A 36 -8.83 6.91 -10.79
C GLU A 36 -7.39 7.26 -10.43
N ALA A 37 -7.00 7.00 -9.19
CA ALA A 37 -5.66 7.35 -8.74
C ALA A 37 -4.58 6.54 -9.44
N LEU A 38 -4.92 5.32 -9.86
CA LEU A 38 -3.96 4.42 -10.46
C LEU A 38 -3.96 4.47 -11.98
N ALA A 39 -4.81 5.28 -12.58
CA ALA A 39 -5.02 5.22 -14.02
C ALA A 39 -3.76 5.45 -14.82
N ALA A 40 -2.82 6.24 -14.29
CA ALA A 40 -1.60 6.58 -15.02
C ALA A 40 -0.46 5.59 -14.79
N LEU A 41 -0.66 4.56 -13.98
CA LEU A 41 0.43 3.68 -13.56
C LEU A 41 0.57 2.41 -14.39
N GLY A 42 -0.26 2.23 -15.39
CA GLY A 42 -0.20 1.01 -16.19
C GLY A 42 -0.65 -0.20 -15.39
N VAL A 43 -1.81 -0.09 -14.77
CA VAL A 43 -2.34 -1.16 -13.91
C VAL A 43 -2.79 -2.32 -14.77
N SER A 44 -2.29 -3.51 -14.47
CA SER A 44 -2.73 -4.73 -15.12
C SER A 44 -3.72 -5.50 -14.26
N ARG A 45 -3.76 -5.24 -12.95
CA ARG A 45 -4.67 -5.95 -12.08
C ARG A 45 -4.89 -5.16 -10.80
N LEU A 46 -6.14 -5.09 -10.37
CA LEU A 46 -6.52 -4.45 -9.12
C LEU A 46 -7.53 -5.34 -8.43
N GLU A 47 -7.25 -5.70 -7.18
CA GLU A 47 -8.15 -6.50 -6.36
C GLU A 47 -8.41 -5.77 -5.06
N VAL A 48 -9.67 -5.70 -4.68
CA VAL A 48 -10.09 -5.08 -3.42
C VAL A 48 -10.80 -6.14 -2.59
N ALA A 49 -10.38 -6.29 -1.35
CA ALA A 49 -10.92 -7.32 -0.46
C ALA A 49 -11.47 -6.66 0.80
N PRO A 50 -12.77 -6.35 0.83
CA PRO A 50 -13.38 -5.78 2.03
C PRO A 50 -13.44 -6.82 3.15
N GLY A 51 -13.30 -6.35 4.36
CA GLY A 51 -13.39 -7.21 5.53
C GLY A 51 -14.00 -6.47 6.70
N PRO A 52 -14.28 -7.18 7.79
CA PRO A 52 -14.95 -6.54 8.93
C PRO A 52 -14.06 -5.56 9.70
N GLU A 53 -12.76 -5.79 9.69
CA GLU A 53 -11.83 -4.95 10.47
C GLU A 53 -10.95 -4.09 9.59
N SER A 54 -10.84 -4.41 8.33
CA SER A 54 -10.00 -3.66 7.43
C SER A 54 -10.41 -3.89 5.99
N LEU A 55 -10.04 -2.95 5.15
CA LEU A 55 -10.17 -3.07 3.71
C LEU A 55 -8.77 -3.24 3.15
N ARG A 56 -8.56 -4.26 2.33
CA ARG A 56 -7.27 -4.52 1.72
C ARG A 56 -7.38 -4.42 0.23
N PHE A 57 -6.28 -4.02 -0.40
CA PHE A 57 -6.25 -4.04 -1.86
C PHE A 57 -4.86 -4.38 -2.33
N GLU A 58 -4.80 -4.92 -3.54
CA GLU A 58 -3.55 -5.30 -4.16
C GLU A 58 -3.56 -4.85 -5.60
N VAL A 59 -2.46 -4.24 -6.05
CA VAL A 59 -2.36 -3.69 -7.39
C VAL A 59 -1.09 -4.21 -8.04
N PHE A 60 -1.22 -4.64 -9.29
CA PHE A 60 -0.06 -4.97 -10.13
C PHE A 60 0.00 -3.92 -11.23
N CYS A 61 1.14 -3.26 -11.34
CA CYS A 61 1.29 -2.18 -12.32
C CYS A 61 2.70 -2.15 -12.87
N ASP A 62 2.88 -1.30 -13.89
CA ASP A 62 4.17 -1.24 -14.57
C ASP A 62 5.22 -0.54 -13.71
N ALA A 63 4.85 0.53 -13.04
CA ALA A 63 5.79 1.30 -12.24
C ALA A 63 5.02 2.18 -11.26
N CYS A 64 5.66 2.49 -10.15
CA CYS A 64 5.09 3.41 -9.17
C CYS A 64 6.23 4.10 -8.44
N SER A 65 6.42 5.37 -8.71
CA SER A 65 7.44 6.17 -8.04
C SER A 65 6.97 6.50 -6.61
N PRO A 66 7.87 6.96 -5.74
CA PRO A 66 7.44 7.40 -4.41
C PRO A 66 6.39 8.50 -4.47
N GLU A 67 6.52 9.43 -5.41
CA GLU A 67 5.50 10.49 -5.55
C GLU A 67 4.15 9.92 -5.95
N GLU A 68 4.17 8.92 -6.84
CA GLU A 68 2.92 8.29 -7.25
C GLU A 68 2.29 7.51 -6.12
N GLY A 69 3.10 6.84 -5.31
CA GLY A 69 2.60 6.15 -4.14
C GLY A 69 1.96 7.11 -3.15
N ALA A 70 2.61 8.24 -2.92
CA ALA A 70 2.05 9.27 -2.04
C ALA A 70 0.73 9.78 -2.58
N ALA A 71 0.63 9.95 -3.91
CA ALA A 71 -0.60 10.44 -4.52
C ALA A 71 -1.75 9.45 -4.32
N VAL A 72 -1.47 8.15 -4.39
CA VAL A 72 -2.49 7.14 -4.11
C VAL A 72 -2.99 7.29 -2.68
N CYS A 73 -2.07 7.44 -1.72
CA CYS A 73 -2.47 7.64 -0.34
C CYS A 73 -3.30 8.89 -0.16
N GLU A 74 -2.89 9.98 -0.81
CA GLU A 74 -3.64 11.24 -0.70
C GLU A 74 -5.04 11.12 -1.25
N ALA A 75 -5.23 10.28 -2.27
CA ALA A 75 -6.56 10.05 -2.81
C ALA A 75 -7.44 9.27 -1.83
N LEU A 76 -6.84 8.42 -1.01
CA LEU A 76 -7.59 7.61 -0.06
C LEU A 76 -7.86 8.31 1.27
N MET A 77 -7.02 9.27 1.62
CA MET A 77 -7.12 9.91 2.93
C MET A 77 -8.49 10.56 3.19
N PRO A 78 -9.07 11.31 2.23
CA PRO A 78 -10.39 11.90 2.49
C PRO A 78 -11.47 10.85 2.68
N LEU A 79 -11.34 9.69 2.04
CA LEU A 79 -12.34 8.65 2.18
C LEU A 79 -12.25 7.98 3.55
N ALA A 80 -11.03 7.75 4.01
CA ALA A 80 -10.83 7.10 5.29
C ALA A 80 -11.19 8.00 6.46
N GLY A 81 -10.87 9.29 6.36
CA GLY A 81 -11.14 10.22 7.44
C GLY A 81 -10.14 10.07 8.58
N ASP A 82 -10.52 10.56 9.76
CA ASP A 82 -9.59 10.66 10.87
C ASP A 82 -9.40 9.38 11.67
N GLY A 83 -10.36 8.49 11.65
CA GLY A 83 -10.30 7.31 12.52
C GLY A 83 -9.44 6.18 11.99
N PRO A 84 -9.63 5.77 10.74
CA PRO A 84 -8.91 4.62 10.21
C PRO A 84 -7.44 4.90 9.98
N LEU A 85 -6.64 3.84 10.12
CA LEU A 85 -5.20 3.89 9.86
C LEU A 85 -4.94 3.21 8.52
N GLY A 86 -4.28 3.92 7.62
CA GLY A 86 -3.96 3.40 6.30
C GLY A 86 -2.50 3.05 6.17
N ARG A 87 -2.21 2.06 5.35
CA ARG A 87 -0.86 1.66 5.03
C ARG A 87 -0.80 1.23 3.57
N LEU A 88 0.21 1.71 2.88
CA LEU A 88 0.46 1.29 1.50
C LEU A 88 1.92 0.87 1.38
N VAL A 89 2.14 -0.34 0.91
CA VAL A 89 3.49 -0.86 0.67
C VAL A 89 3.69 -0.92 -0.83
N VAL A 90 4.76 -0.31 -1.31
CA VAL A 90 5.10 -0.33 -2.73
C VAL A 90 6.33 -1.19 -2.91
N LEU A 91 6.14 -2.33 -3.57
CA LEU A 91 7.21 -3.27 -3.86
C LEU A 91 7.62 -3.09 -5.32
N ARG A 92 8.88 -2.77 -5.52
CA ARG A 92 9.42 -2.62 -6.86
C ARG A 92 10.22 -3.87 -7.19
N SER A 93 11.24 -3.74 -8.01
CA SER A 93 12.08 -4.90 -8.29
C SER A 93 12.77 -5.37 -7.01
N ALA A 94 13.27 -6.59 -7.04
CA ALA A 94 13.89 -7.19 -5.84
C ALA A 94 15.09 -6.41 -5.36
N GLU A 95 15.70 -5.60 -6.23
CA GLU A 95 16.91 -4.87 -5.86
C GLU A 95 16.66 -3.45 -5.43
N GLU A 96 15.41 -3.00 -5.49
CA GLU A 96 15.09 -1.62 -5.13
C GLU A 96 14.45 -1.57 -3.76
N PRO A 97 14.65 -0.47 -3.02
CA PRO A 97 14.03 -0.35 -1.72
C PRO A 97 12.51 -0.29 -1.84
N MET A 98 11.84 -0.76 -0.81
CA MET A 98 10.39 -0.63 -0.69
C MET A 98 10.05 0.73 -0.12
N SER A 99 8.91 1.26 -0.54
CA SER A 99 8.33 2.42 0.12
C SER A 99 7.14 1.96 0.94
N VAL A 100 7.04 2.42 2.17
CA VAL A 100 5.91 2.14 3.04
C VAL A 100 5.32 3.46 3.46
N PHE A 101 4.04 3.63 3.18
CA PHE A 101 3.33 4.85 3.51
C PHE A 101 2.32 4.55 4.60
N TYR A 102 2.26 5.43 5.59
CA TYR A 102 1.25 5.35 6.66
C TYR A 102 0.46 6.64 6.64
N PHE A 103 -0.87 6.53 6.69
CA PHE A 103 -1.68 7.73 6.74
C PHE A 103 -2.80 7.58 7.74
N CYS A 104 -3.16 8.69 8.36
CA CYS A 104 -4.27 8.78 9.30
C CYS A 104 -4.70 10.23 9.35
N GLY A 105 -5.99 10.49 9.08
CA GLY A 105 -6.47 11.84 9.01
C GLY A 105 -5.79 12.60 7.89
N GLU A 106 -5.09 13.67 8.26
CA GLU A 106 -4.37 14.48 7.27
C GLU A 106 -2.88 14.23 7.28
N ASN A 107 -2.44 13.25 8.07
CA ASN A 107 -1.02 12.97 8.21
C ASN A 107 -0.60 11.84 7.28
N LEU A 108 0.52 12.03 6.62
CA LEU A 108 1.08 11.03 5.72
C LEU A 108 2.57 10.94 5.97
N ASP A 109 3.03 9.73 6.27
CA ASP A 109 4.45 9.46 6.50
C ASP A 109 4.95 8.44 5.51
N GLU A 110 6.17 8.61 5.05
CA GLU A 110 6.81 7.67 4.14
C GLU A 110 8.08 7.14 4.78
N VAL A 111 8.25 5.81 4.71
CA VAL A 111 9.44 5.14 5.18
C VAL A 111 10.00 4.32 4.03
N THR A 112 11.30 4.47 3.77
CA THR A 112 11.97 3.68 2.75
C THR A 112 12.70 2.53 3.44
N VAL A 113 12.44 1.31 2.98
CA VAL A 113 13.00 0.11 3.58
C VAL A 113 13.84 -0.60 2.53
N GLU A 114 15.10 -0.84 2.86
CA GLU A 114 15.98 -1.59 1.98
C GLU A 114 15.59 -3.05 2.01
N GLN A 115 15.43 -3.63 0.84
CA GLN A 115 15.14 -5.04 0.77
C GLN A 115 16.43 -5.82 0.99
N PRO A 116 16.38 -6.85 1.83
CA PRO A 116 17.58 -7.68 2.02
C PRO A 116 17.82 -8.50 0.77
N SER A 117 19.06 -8.64 0.39
CA SER A 117 19.38 -9.55 -0.68
C SER A 117 19.39 -10.96 -0.13
N CYS A 118 19.09 -11.91 -0.98
CA CYS A 118 18.98 -13.30 -0.55
C CYS A 118 20.23 -13.83 0.08
N GLY A 119 21.37 -13.44 -0.43
CA GLY A 119 22.61 -14.00 0.04
C GLY A 119 23.06 -13.47 1.38
N ILE A 120 22.47 -12.44 1.87
CA ILE A 120 22.92 -11.82 3.10
C ILE A 120 22.42 -12.54 4.31
N ILE A 121 21.41 -13.13 4.20
CA ILE A 121 20.81 -13.70 5.37
C ILE A 121 21.73 -14.73 5.97
N ASP A 122 22.70 -14.50 6.23
CA ASP A 122 23.39 -15.13 6.67
C ASP A 122 24.12 -15.05 7.43
N THR A 123 24.36 -14.53 7.12
CA THR A 123 24.90 -14.46 7.50
C THR A 123 25.34 -14.71 8.13
N ASP A 124 25.79 -14.49 8.19
CA ASP A 124 26.05 -14.49 8.64
C ASP A 124 26.31 -14.64 8.98
N GLY A 125 26.73 -14.72 9.21
CA GLY A 125 26.74 -14.35 9.33
C GLY A 125 27.14 -14.28 9.51
N THR A 126 27.43 -14.22 9.66
CA THR A 126 27.60 -13.88 9.67
C THR A 126 27.74 -13.70 9.81
N ASP A 127 28.14 -13.57 9.94
CA ASP A 127 28.07 -13.17 10.01
C ASP A 127 28.17 -13.02 10.22
N ALA A 128 28.64 -13.01 10.36
CA ALA A 128 28.52 -12.65 10.41
C ALA A 128 28.63 -12.50 10.64
N GLU A 129 29.08 -12.36 10.85
CA GLU A 129 28.89 -12.05 10.92
C GLU A 129 28.69 -11.96 11.05
N SER A 130 29.19 -11.98 11.29
CA SER A 130 28.76 -11.80 11.23
C SER A 130 28.38 -11.80 11.51
#